data_b904e626b02d5a42d18809d0ec227c86
#
_entry.id   b904e626b02d5a42d18809d0ec227c86
#
_cell.length_a   1.000
_cell.length_b   1.000
_cell.length_c   1.000
_cell.angle_alpha   90.00
_cell.angle_beta   90.00
_cell.angle_gamma   90.00
#
_symmetry.space_group_name_H-M   'P 1'
#
loop_
_entity.id
_entity.type
_entity.pdbx_description
1 polymer ?
#
loop_
_entity_poly.entity_id
_entity_poly.type
_entity_poly.pdbx_seq_one_letter_code
_entity_poly.pdbx_strand_id
1 'polypeptide(L)'
;MDNAHDGHTAPGTPADPTALDGARRAAWIDELKGRGSDDPVDLIIIGGGITGVGVALDAVTRGLDVVLVEKHDLGFGTSRWSSKLAHGGLRYLTKLEIGIAYHSAVERGRLMRHIAPHLVRALPQVTPLADDTNLIQKAAVRVGYIAGDMLRLAARTPSSILPRSRYLNRDATLKMVPSALRDGLRGAWVNYDGQMVDDARVVTAIARTAAENGARVITHCSAVDATGDGATLVDELTGESFHLPARAVVNATGVWAGGLDDGIRVRPSRGTHLVFDAETFGNPTGALTIPLPGSISRYLFILPAQLGRVYLGLTDEDTPGAIPDVPPTPESDVEFLLENINRALGAKVTRDDVRGAFTGLRPLLVPEGAGTEIVEEASGGDLESADGDGSNGDGGAGEAGSTADLSRRHATVKSADGLISIVGGKFTEYRLMAQEAVDFVLSDRGIRAADCRTMELPLVGAPGHKASRGVTEADLSALPQSLVDRFGHEAPKVVAAATVADPLGRVAGFDVIRAEFEYAVTHEGALTVGDIVDRRTRIGMIAEDRAAAVPFAREVLELHGIAVDGDE
;
A
#
# COMPACT_ATOMS: atom_id res chain seq x y z
N MET A 1 56.52 -15.77 1.75
CA MET A 1 55.74 -16.14 2.95
C MET A 1 54.40 -15.50 2.77
N ASP A 2 53.50 -16.30 2.24
CA ASP A 2 52.13 -15.98 1.92
C ASP A 2 51.32 -15.82 3.20
N ASN A 3 50.56 -14.76 3.31
CA ASN A 3 49.41 -14.70 4.22
C ASN A 3 48.16 -14.39 3.40
N ALA A 4 47.50 -15.45 2.97
CA ALA A 4 46.15 -15.45 2.53
C ALA A 4 45.28 -14.99 3.72
N HIS A 5 44.53 -13.89 3.55
CA HIS A 5 43.43 -13.54 4.45
C HIS A 5 42.21 -14.38 4.06
N ASP A 6 42.11 -15.56 4.69
CA ASP A 6 40.85 -16.28 4.76
C ASP A 6 39.83 -15.46 5.51
N GLY A 7 38.83 -14.94 4.80
CA GLY A 7 37.63 -14.33 5.35
C GLY A 7 36.74 -15.37 6.02
N HIS A 8 37.10 -15.81 7.21
CA HIS A 8 36.23 -16.61 8.06
C HIS A 8 35.22 -15.67 8.72
N THR A 9 34.00 -15.66 8.20
CA THR A 9 32.82 -15.26 8.97
C THR A 9 32.74 -16.17 10.20
N ALA A 10 32.78 -15.57 11.39
CA ALA A 10 32.67 -16.30 12.65
C ALA A 10 31.34 -17.08 12.69
N PRO A 11 31.33 -18.38 13.04
CA PRO A 11 30.08 -19.12 13.19
C PRO A 11 29.40 -18.67 14.48
N GLY A 12 28.21 -18.06 14.36
CA GLY A 12 27.33 -17.92 15.52
C GLY A 12 26.57 -16.65 15.75
N THR A 13 26.51 -15.68 14.82
CA THR A 13 25.46 -14.65 14.92
C THR A 13 24.16 -15.24 14.38
N PRO A 14 23.06 -15.29 15.18
CA PRO A 14 21.78 -15.73 14.64
C PRO A 14 21.43 -14.83 13.45
N ALA A 15 21.10 -15.43 12.30
CA ALA A 15 20.61 -14.69 11.14
C ALA A 15 19.47 -13.77 11.60
N ASP A 16 19.46 -12.51 11.15
CA ASP A 16 18.40 -11.56 11.48
C ASP A 16 17.03 -12.12 11.06
N PRO A 17 16.12 -12.41 12.00
CA PRO A 17 14.84 -13.02 11.66
C PRO A 17 13.94 -12.10 10.80
N THR A 18 14.22 -10.80 10.75
CA THR A 18 13.48 -9.83 9.94
C THR A 18 14.02 -9.72 8.51
N ALA A 19 15.20 -10.29 8.21
CA ALA A 19 15.80 -10.17 6.90
C ALA A 19 15.09 -11.05 5.87
N LEU A 20 14.87 -10.48 4.71
CA LEU A 20 14.55 -11.18 3.47
C LEU A 20 15.75 -11.03 2.55
N ASP A 21 16.35 -12.14 2.12
CA ASP A 21 17.46 -12.14 1.19
C ASP A 21 17.39 -13.35 0.24
N GLY A 22 18.21 -13.35 -0.80
CA GLY A 22 18.21 -14.41 -1.82
C GLY A 22 18.57 -15.79 -1.26
N ALA A 23 19.48 -15.87 -0.28
CA ALA A 23 19.89 -17.15 0.31
C ALA A 23 18.78 -17.77 1.15
N ARG A 24 18.10 -16.96 1.95
CA ARG A 24 16.92 -17.38 2.74
C ARG A 24 15.77 -17.81 1.85
N ARG A 25 15.52 -17.06 0.76
CA ARG A 25 14.53 -17.43 -0.27
C ARG A 25 14.83 -18.81 -0.86
N ALA A 26 16.05 -19.05 -1.29
CA ALA A 26 16.46 -20.33 -1.87
C ALA A 26 16.32 -21.48 -0.87
N ALA A 27 16.74 -21.27 0.38
CA ALA A 27 16.59 -22.27 1.45
C ALA A 27 15.13 -22.63 1.72
N TRP A 28 14.22 -21.67 1.68
CA TRP A 28 12.78 -21.91 1.83
C TRP A 28 12.20 -22.70 0.66
N ILE A 29 12.58 -22.39 -0.58
CA ILE A 29 12.16 -23.16 -1.77
C ILE A 29 12.63 -24.61 -1.66
N ASP A 30 13.89 -24.83 -1.29
CA ASP A 30 14.43 -26.19 -1.14
C ASP A 30 13.73 -26.99 -0.03
N GLU A 31 13.39 -26.33 1.09
CA GLU A 31 12.60 -26.93 2.16
C GLU A 31 11.20 -27.34 1.67
N LEU A 32 10.52 -26.45 0.94
CA LEU A 32 9.15 -26.65 0.49
C LEU A 32 9.04 -27.72 -0.61
N LYS A 33 10.05 -27.86 -1.47
CA LYS A 33 10.13 -28.96 -2.46
C LYS A 33 10.13 -30.34 -1.82
N GLY A 34 10.58 -30.46 -0.58
CA GLY A 34 10.59 -31.71 0.18
C GLY A 34 9.26 -32.11 0.84
N ARG A 35 8.26 -31.23 0.82
CA ARG A 35 6.96 -31.48 1.46
C ARG A 35 6.06 -32.34 0.59
N GLY A 36 5.41 -33.33 1.22
CA GLY A 36 4.42 -34.23 0.59
C GLY A 36 3.02 -34.00 1.10
N SER A 37 2.05 -34.76 0.57
CA SER A 37 0.64 -34.68 0.95
C SER A 37 0.35 -35.02 2.42
N ASP A 38 1.27 -35.74 3.08
CA ASP A 38 1.23 -36.10 4.50
C ASP A 38 1.84 -35.05 5.42
N ASP A 39 2.47 -33.99 4.85
CA ASP A 39 3.04 -32.85 5.57
C ASP A 39 2.64 -31.52 4.90
N PRO A 40 1.32 -31.22 4.76
CA PRO A 40 0.88 -29.97 4.12
C PRO A 40 1.18 -28.77 5.01
N VAL A 41 1.48 -27.61 4.40
CA VAL A 41 1.49 -26.33 5.11
C VAL A 41 0.06 -25.96 5.54
N ASP A 42 -0.09 -25.15 6.59
CA ASP A 42 -1.43 -24.72 7.00
C ASP A 42 -2.06 -23.78 5.96
N LEU A 43 -1.26 -22.87 5.40
CA LEU A 43 -1.79 -21.85 4.50
C LEU A 43 -0.78 -21.41 3.42
N ILE A 44 -1.18 -21.52 2.15
CA ILE A 44 -0.53 -20.84 1.04
C ILE A 44 -1.29 -19.54 0.74
N ILE A 45 -0.56 -18.45 0.57
CA ILE A 45 -1.10 -17.14 0.19
C ILE A 45 -0.46 -16.74 -1.14
N ILE A 46 -1.27 -16.49 -2.15
CA ILE A 46 -0.83 -16.12 -3.49
C ILE A 46 -1.03 -14.62 -3.68
N GLY A 47 0.08 -13.88 -3.85
CA GLY A 47 0.13 -12.44 -4.04
C GLY A 47 0.77 -11.68 -2.89
N GLY A 48 1.86 -10.97 -3.16
CA GLY A 48 2.64 -10.14 -2.23
C GLY A 48 2.19 -8.67 -2.13
N GLY A 49 0.93 -8.40 -2.48
CA GLY A 49 0.29 -7.10 -2.25
C GLY A 49 -0.12 -6.89 -0.80
N ILE A 50 -0.70 -5.72 -0.49
CA ILE A 50 -1.09 -5.35 0.88
C ILE A 50 -2.04 -6.36 1.55
N THR A 51 -2.94 -6.97 0.77
CA THR A 51 -3.87 -8.00 1.26
C THR A 51 -3.12 -9.25 1.65
N GLY A 52 -2.30 -9.80 0.75
CA GLY A 52 -1.60 -11.06 0.98
C GLY A 52 -0.58 -10.99 2.12
N VAL A 53 0.25 -9.91 2.19
CA VAL A 53 1.18 -9.75 3.31
C VAL A 53 0.44 -9.53 4.64
N GLY A 54 -0.74 -8.90 4.60
CA GLY A 54 -1.61 -8.76 5.77
C GLY A 54 -2.11 -10.11 6.28
N VAL A 55 -2.63 -10.95 5.37
CA VAL A 55 -3.09 -12.33 5.67
C VAL A 55 -1.92 -13.17 6.21
N ALA A 56 -0.73 -13.07 5.60
CA ALA A 56 0.46 -13.79 6.06
C ALA A 56 0.83 -13.41 7.49
N LEU A 57 0.82 -12.09 7.80
CA LEU A 57 1.14 -11.62 9.14
C LEU A 57 0.10 -12.07 10.17
N ASP A 58 -1.19 -11.95 9.85
CA ASP A 58 -2.26 -12.36 10.77
C ASP A 58 -2.21 -13.87 11.04
N ALA A 59 -2.13 -14.68 9.99
CA ALA A 59 -2.08 -16.14 10.08
C ALA A 59 -0.86 -16.65 10.86
N VAL A 60 0.34 -16.18 10.54
CA VAL A 60 1.57 -16.65 11.20
C VAL A 60 1.62 -16.25 12.67
N THR A 61 1.08 -15.07 13.04
CA THR A 61 1.04 -14.64 14.44
C THR A 61 -0.01 -15.39 15.27
N ARG A 62 -0.92 -16.13 14.62
CA ARG A 62 -1.83 -17.09 15.26
C ARG A 62 -1.25 -18.49 15.37
N GLY A 63 -0.01 -18.70 14.89
CA GLY A 63 0.74 -19.96 15.02
C GLY A 63 0.58 -20.92 13.84
N LEU A 64 0.07 -20.46 12.71
CA LEU A 64 -0.06 -21.26 11.49
C LEU A 64 1.29 -21.36 10.74
N ASP A 65 1.47 -22.47 10.03
CA ASP A 65 2.56 -22.69 9.08
C ASP A 65 2.21 -22.03 7.74
N VAL A 66 2.84 -20.89 7.44
CA VAL A 66 2.42 -19.96 6.36
C VAL A 66 3.48 -19.84 5.29
N VAL A 67 3.05 -19.94 4.03
CA VAL A 67 3.85 -19.63 2.84
C VAL A 67 3.13 -18.55 2.03
N LEU A 68 3.81 -17.44 1.77
CA LEU A 68 3.38 -16.42 0.83
C LEU A 68 4.25 -16.46 -0.42
N VAL A 69 3.64 -16.53 -1.59
CA VAL A 69 4.31 -16.46 -2.90
C VAL A 69 3.87 -15.24 -3.67
N GLU A 70 4.82 -14.58 -4.31
CA GLU A 70 4.59 -13.41 -5.17
C GLU A 70 5.35 -13.60 -6.49
N LYS A 71 4.64 -13.52 -7.61
CA LYS A 71 5.19 -13.74 -8.95
C LYS A 71 6.35 -12.79 -9.27
N HIS A 72 6.25 -11.55 -8.87
CA HIS A 72 7.28 -10.53 -9.05
C HIS A 72 7.95 -10.20 -7.71
N ASP A 73 7.77 -8.99 -7.21
CA ASP A 73 8.29 -8.52 -5.95
C ASP A 73 7.18 -7.92 -5.08
N LEU A 74 7.45 -7.74 -3.81
CA LEU A 74 6.52 -7.19 -2.82
C LEU A 74 5.91 -5.85 -3.28
N GLY A 75 4.59 -5.78 -3.25
CA GLY A 75 3.86 -4.58 -3.63
C GLY A 75 3.87 -4.27 -5.13
N PHE A 76 4.22 -5.22 -5.99
CA PHE A 76 4.33 -5.03 -7.44
C PHE A 76 3.06 -4.49 -8.09
N GLY A 77 1.89 -5.02 -7.74
CA GLY A 77 0.60 -4.62 -8.30
C GLY A 77 0.08 -3.28 -7.78
N THR A 78 -1.23 -3.20 -7.55
CA THR A 78 -1.96 -1.99 -7.13
C THR A 78 -1.40 -1.36 -5.86
N SER A 79 -0.81 -2.13 -4.97
CA SER A 79 -0.38 -1.68 -3.64
C SER A 79 0.66 -0.56 -3.67
N ARG A 80 1.50 -0.46 -4.71
CA ARG A 80 2.47 0.65 -4.88
C ARG A 80 1.92 1.87 -5.62
N TRP A 81 0.70 1.79 -6.13
CA TRP A 81 0.09 2.82 -6.98
C TRP A 81 -1.07 3.55 -6.29
N SER A 82 -1.09 3.58 -4.95
CA SER A 82 -2.07 4.32 -4.16
C SER A 82 -1.74 5.82 -4.11
N SER A 83 -2.69 6.63 -3.60
CA SER A 83 -2.43 8.05 -3.26
C SER A 83 -1.54 8.23 -2.03
N LYS A 84 -0.98 7.17 -1.47
CA LYS A 84 -0.20 7.16 -0.21
C LYS A 84 -0.98 7.70 1.00
N LEU A 85 -2.30 7.56 1.01
CA LEU A 85 -3.16 8.04 2.09
C LEU A 85 -3.80 6.88 2.84
N ALA A 86 -3.74 6.95 4.17
CA ALA A 86 -4.51 6.12 5.08
C ALA A 86 -5.77 6.91 5.47
N HIS A 87 -6.85 6.73 4.69
CA HIS A 87 -8.09 7.50 4.85
C HIS A 87 -8.92 7.05 6.05
N GLY A 88 -9.40 8.03 6.83
CA GLY A 88 -10.29 7.81 7.98
C GLY A 88 -11.78 7.75 7.64
N GLY A 89 -12.16 7.50 6.39
CA GLY A 89 -13.54 7.21 6.02
C GLY A 89 -14.47 8.43 5.89
N LEU A 90 -13.98 9.67 5.89
CA LEU A 90 -14.81 10.89 5.83
C LEU A 90 -15.79 10.89 4.66
N ARG A 91 -15.40 10.36 3.49
CA ARG A 91 -16.24 10.26 2.29
C ARG A 91 -17.49 9.38 2.50
N TYR A 92 -17.40 8.36 3.35
CA TYR A 92 -18.51 7.44 3.62
C TYR A 92 -19.60 8.07 4.48
N LEU A 93 -19.24 9.09 5.30
CA LEU A 93 -20.24 9.86 6.06
C LEU A 93 -21.21 10.61 5.15
N THR A 94 -20.77 11.05 3.97
CA THR A 94 -21.66 11.72 3.00
C THR A 94 -22.67 10.75 2.37
N LYS A 95 -22.41 9.45 2.41
CA LYS A 95 -23.30 8.37 1.97
C LYS A 95 -24.04 7.69 3.13
N LEU A 96 -23.90 8.20 4.35
CA LEU A 96 -24.46 7.65 5.60
C LEU A 96 -23.94 6.24 5.96
N GLU A 97 -22.84 5.80 5.37
CA GLU A 97 -22.17 4.53 5.65
C GLU A 97 -21.29 4.65 6.92
N ILE A 98 -21.94 4.84 8.07
CA ILE A 98 -21.27 5.16 9.35
C ILE A 98 -20.35 4.03 9.81
N GLY A 99 -20.76 2.76 9.63
CA GLY A 99 -19.98 1.58 10.00
C GLY A 99 -18.62 1.54 9.27
N ILE A 100 -18.62 1.69 7.95
CA ILE A 100 -17.40 1.71 7.12
C ILE A 100 -16.50 2.89 7.50
N ALA A 101 -17.09 4.07 7.72
CA ALA A 101 -16.35 5.24 8.17
C ALA A 101 -15.66 5.00 9.52
N TYR A 102 -16.36 4.35 10.46
CA TYR A 102 -15.81 4.01 11.77
C TYR A 102 -14.65 3.00 11.67
N HIS A 103 -14.81 1.90 10.91
CA HIS A 103 -13.75 0.90 10.71
C HIS A 103 -12.51 1.53 10.09
N SER A 104 -12.67 2.33 9.02
CA SER A 104 -11.55 3.07 8.41
C SER A 104 -10.84 3.99 9.41
N ALA A 105 -11.59 4.71 10.26
CA ALA A 105 -11.01 5.60 11.26
C ALA A 105 -10.25 4.83 12.36
N VAL A 106 -10.76 3.67 12.78
CA VAL A 106 -10.10 2.78 13.76
C VAL A 106 -8.81 2.23 13.19
N GLU A 107 -8.82 1.66 11.99
CA GLU A 107 -7.63 1.07 11.36
C GLU A 107 -6.57 2.14 11.06
N ARG A 108 -6.94 3.32 10.56
CA ARG A 108 -6.01 4.46 10.45
C ARG A 108 -5.39 4.80 11.82
N GLY A 109 -6.23 4.86 12.86
CA GLY A 109 -5.77 5.15 14.22
C GLY A 109 -4.78 4.11 14.75
N ARG A 110 -4.97 2.83 14.47
CA ARG A 110 -4.05 1.74 14.81
C ARG A 110 -2.73 1.88 14.07
N LEU A 111 -2.77 2.12 12.74
CA LEU A 111 -1.58 2.37 11.93
C LEU A 111 -0.72 3.49 12.50
N MET A 112 -1.32 4.64 12.80
CA MET A 112 -0.62 5.84 13.27
C MET A 112 -0.11 5.74 14.71
N ARG A 113 -0.72 4.90 15.56
CA ARG A 113 -0.35 4.83 16.98
C ARG A 113 0.59 3.69 17.32
N HIS A 114 0.33 2.51 16.75
CA HIS A 114 0.94 1.26 17.21
C HIS A 114 1.65 0.51 16.11
N ILE A 115 0.98 0.31 14.96
CA ILE A 115 1.45 -0.60 13.92
C ILE A 115 2.64 0.01 13.17
N ALA A 116 2.48 1.21 12.60
CA ALA A 116 3.51 1.83 11.76
C ALA A 116 3.60 3.35 11.95
N PRO A 117 3.79 3.88 13.18
CA PRO A 117 3.81 5.33 13.43
C PRO A 117 4.95 6.06 12.70
N HIS A 118 6.03 5.39 12.32
CA HIS A 118 7.12 5.92 11.52
C HIS A 118 6.74 6.05 10.04
N LEU A 119 5.89 5.17 9.53
CA LEU A 119 5.48 5.14 8.12
C LEU A 119 4.17 5.89 7.84
N VAL A 120 3.33 6.17 8.86
CA VAL A 120 2.03 6.83 8.67
C VAL A 120 1.92 8.05 9.59
N ARG A 121 1.87 9.23 8.98
CA ARG A 121 1.87 10.52 9.67
C ARG A 121 0.63 11.35 9.36
N ALA A 122 0.32 12.31 10.24
CA ALA A 122 -0.77 13.25 9.99
C ALA A 122 -0.44 14.22 8.86
N LEU A 123 -1.25 14.21 7.81
CA LEU A 123 -1.18 15.15 6.69
C LEU A 123 -2.30 16.18 6.83
N PRO A 124 -1.99 17.50 6.91
CA PRO A 124 -3.01 18.53 6.81
C PRO A 124 -3.59 18.55 5.39
N GLN A 125 -4.92 18.43 5.28
CA GLN A 125 -5.68 18.56 4.04
C GLN A 125 -6.36 19.92 4.03
N VAL A 126 -5.93 20.79 3.14
CA VAL A 126 -6.31 22.19 3.06
C VAL A 126 -7.37 22.38 2.00
N THR A 127 -8.57 22.79 2.39
CA THR A 127 -9.66 23.19 1.48
C THR A 127 -9.79 24.69 1.49
N PRO A 128 -9.34 25.40 0.43
CA PRO A 128 -9.44 26.87 0.33
C PRO A 128 -10.87 27.34 0.34
N LEU A 129 -11.08 28.52 0.91
CA LEU A 129 -12.36 29.22 0.94
C LEU A 129 -12.23 30.53 0.17
N ALA A 130 -12.85 30.59 -0.98
CA ALA A 130 -12.88 31.78 -1.84
C ALA A 130 -14.17 32.59 -1.64
N ASP A 131 -14.19 33.81 -2.18
CA ASP A 131 -15.33 34.71 -2.12
C ASP A 131 -16.59 34.16 -2.80
N ASP A 132 -16.40 33.47 -3.91
CA ASP A 132 -17.44 32.82 -4.71
C ASP A 132 -17.95 31.51 -4.10
N THR A 133 -17.27 30.99 -3.06
CA THR A 133 -17.73 29.77 -2.38
C THR A 133 -19.04 30.05 -1.65
N ASN A 134 -20.08 29.34 -2.02
CA ASN A 134 -21.41 29.47 -1.41
C ASN A 134 -21.34 29.19 0.10
N LEU A 135 -22.09 29.96 0.91
CA LEU A 135 -22.19 29.78 2.37
C LEU A 135 -22.59 28.35 2.76
N ILE A 136 -23.49 27.73 1.99
CA ILE A 136 -23.93 26.35 2.21
C ILE A 136 -22.74 25.38 2.04
N GLN A 137 -21.92 25.56 1.01
CA GLN A 137 -20.73 24.73 0.81
C GLN A 137 -19.70 24.93 1.93
N LYS A 138 -19.47 26.19 2.35
CA LYS A 138 -18.59 26.49 3.49
C LYS A 138 -19.07 25.80 4.76
N ALA A 139 -20.36 25.81 5.02
CA ALA A 139 -20.96 25.15 6.17
C ALA A 139 -20.89 23.62 6.05
N ALA A 140 -21.19 23.06 4.88
CA ALA A 140 -21.15 21.62 4.62
C ALA A 140 -19.74 21.03 4.84
N VAL A 141 -18.69 21.69 4.33
CA VAL A 141 -17.30 21.29 4.56
C VAL A 141 -16.97 21.30 6.06
N ARG A 142 -17.40 22.36 6.78
CA ARG A 142 -17.18 22.46 8.23
C ARG A 142 -17.86 21.34 9.00
N VAL A 143 -19.12 21.07 8.69
CA VAL A 143 -19.90 19.98 9.32
C VAL A 143 -19.24 18.64 9.05
N GLY A 144 -18.80 18.37 7.81
CA GLY A 144 -18.07 17.17 7.46
C GLY A 144 -16.79 17.00 8.28
N TYR A 145 -16.02 18.08 8.48
CA TYR A 145 -14.79 18.03 9.27
C TYR A 145 -15.04 17.83 10.77
N ILE A 146 -16.13 18.41 11.31
CA ILE A 146 -16.54 18.12 12.69
C ILE A 146 -16.94 16.66 12.85
N ALA A 147 -17.67 16.10 11.89
CA ALA A 147 -18.01 14.67 11.90
C ALA A 147 -16.74 13.79 11.81
N GLY A 148 -15.74 14.18 11.01
CA GLY A 148 -14.43 13.55 11.00
C GLY A 148 -13.70 13.61 12.34
N ASP A 149 -13.77 14.74 13.05
CA ASP A 149 -13.23 14.87 14.41
C ASP A 149 -13.96 13.95 15.40
N MET A 150 -15.28 13.77 15.26
CA MET A 150 -16.05 12.82 16.07
C MET A 150 -15.67 11.38 15.79
N LEU A 151 -15.48 10.99 14.52
CA LEU A 151 -14.94 9.67 14.15
C LEU A 151 -13.56 9.44 14.76
N ARG A 152 -12.67 10.44 14.71
CA ARG A 152 -11.36 10.37 15.34
C ARG A 152 -11.46 10.08 16.84
N LEU A 153 -12.39 10.76 17.53
CA LEU A 153 -12.64 10.54 18.96
C LEU A 153 -13.20 9.15 19.23
N ALA A 154 -14.19 8.71 18.43
CA ALA A 154 -14.77 7.38 18.53
C ALA A 154 -13.71 6.28 18.30
N ALA A 155 -12.79 6.49 17.34
CA ALA A 155 -11.64 5.62 17.08
C ALA A 155 -10.52 5.77 18.14
N ARG A 156 -10.72 6.58 19.19
CA ARG A 156 -9.76 6.81 20.28
C ARG A 156 -8.38 7.30 19.80
N THR A 157 -8.32 8.03 18.66
CA THR A 157 -7.07 8.58 18.15
C THR A 157 -6.80 9.94 18.82
N PRO A 158 -5.70 10.10 19.59
CA PRO A 158 -5.36 11.36 20.26
C PRO A 158 -5.10 12.51 19.29
N SER A 159 -5.38 13.75 19.71
CA SER A 159 -5.09 14.94 18.90
C SER A 159 -3.60 15.25 18.75
N SER A 160 -2.74 14.64 19.55
CA SER A 160 -1.28 14.68 19.39
C SER A 160 -0.79 13.85 18.19
N ILE A 161 -1.56 12.83 17.79
CA ILE A 161 -1.25 11.97 16.63
C ILE A 161 -1.99 12.44 15.39
N LEU A 162 -3.30 12.68 15.52
CA LEU A 162 -4.13 13.22 14.44
C LEU A 162 -4.81 14.50 14.92
N PRO A 163 -4.32 15.69 14.54
CA PRO A 163 -4.83 16.96 15.03
C PRO A 163 -6.30 17.22 14.68
N ARG A 164 -6.94 18.13 15.42
CA ARG A 164 -8.32 18.53 15.15
C ARG A 164 -8.43 19.44 13.94
N SER A 165 -9.55 19.38 13.26
CA SER A 165 -9.86 20.30 12.18
C SER A 165 -9.93 21.76 12.67
N ARG A 166 -9.42 22.70 11.87
CA ARG A 166 -9.35 24.12 12.24
C ARG A 166 -9.45 25.03 11.02
N TYR A 167 -9.73 26.30 11.28
CA TYR A 167 -9.65 27.36 10.29
C TYR A 167 -8.23 27.91 10.21
N LEU A 168 -7.77 28.20 8.99
CA LEU A 168 -6.57 28.98 8.72
C LEU A 168 -6.97 30.30 8.04
N ASN A 169 -6.34 31.40 8.47
CA ASN A 169 -6.43 32.65 7.75
C ASN A 169 -5.68 32.56 6.39
N ARG A 170 -5.83 33.58 5.57
CA ARG A 170 -5.23 33.65 4.23
C ARG A 170 -3.73 33.39 4.23
N ASP A 171 -2.98 34.07 5.10
CA ASP A 171 -1.52 33.99 5.13
C ASP A 171 -1.04 32.61 5.59
N ALA A 172 -1.67 32.02 6.61
CA ALA A 172 -1.37 30.67 7.06
C ALA A 172 -1.74 29.63 5.99
N THR A 173 -2.80 29.84 5.22
CA THR A 173 -3.17 29.00 4.10
C THR A 173 -2.09 29.02 3.03
N LEU A 174 -1.67 30.23 2.58
CA LEU A 174 -0.63 30.38 1.55
C LEU A 174 0.76 29.90 2.02
N LYS A 175 1.05 29.93 3.34
CA LYS A 175 2.26 29.33 3.87
C LYS A 175 2.25 27.82 3.77
N MET A 176 1.09 27.19 3.95
CA MET A 176 0.95 25.72 3.91
C MET A 176 0.82 25.18 2.50
N VAL A 177 0.10 25.87 1.63
CA VAL A 177 -0.15 25.53 0.21
C VAL A 177 0.12 26.76 -0.68
N PRO A 178 1.38 27.06 -0.99
CA PRO A 178 1.76 28.32 -1.66
C PRO A 178 1.17 28.51 -3.06
N SER A 179 0.87 27.40 -3.74
CA SER A 179 0.31 27.38 -5.10
C SER A 179 -1.18 27.70 -5.18
N ALA A 180 -1.90 27.76 -4.03
CA ALA A 180 -3.33 28.03 -4.04
C ALA A 180 -3.66 29.40 -4.68
N LEU A 181 -4.79 29.46 -5.40
CA LEU A 181 -5.29 30.68 -6.02
C LEU A 181 -5.45 31.79 -4.95
N ARG A 182 -4.85 32.95 -5.22
CA ARG A 182 -4.81 34.08 -4.25
C ARG A 182 -6.01 34.99 -4.34
N ASP A 183 -6.60 35.10 -5.54
CA ASP A 183 -7.75 35.98 -5.79
C ASP A 183 -8.96 35.46 -5.05
N GLY A 184 -9.62 36.35 -4.30
CA GLY A 184 -10.78 36.00 -3.49
C GLY A 184 -10.51 35.08 -2.30
N LEU A 185 -9.26 34.64 -2.04
CA LEU A 185 -8.93 33.74 -0.93
C LEU A 185 -9.15 34.43 0.42
N ARG A 186 -10.05 33.86 1.25
CA ARG A 186 -10.34 34.33 2.61
C ARG A 186 -9.58 33.53 3.68
N GLY A 187 -9.22 32.28 3.38
CA GLY A 187 -8.59 31.35 4.27
C GLY A 187 -8.86 29.91 3.84
N ALA A 188 -8.75 28.97 4.75
CA ALA A 188 -9.04 27.55 4.48
C ALA A 188 -9.61 26.83 5.70
N TRP A 189 -10.39 25.81 5.47
CA TRP A 189 -10.58 24.75 6.45
C TRP A 189 -9.47 23.71 6.30
N VAL A 190 -8.93 23.28 7.43
CA VAL A 190 -7.95 22.18 7.47
C VAL A 190 -8.52 21.02 8.26
N ASN A 191 -8.48 19.86 7.65
CA ASN A 191 -8.68 18.57 8.28
C ASN A 191 -7.36 17.80 8.25
N TYR A 192 -7.28 16.68 8.96
CA TYR A 192 -6.09 15.83 8.97
C TYR A 192 -6.47 14.41 8.63
N ASP A 193 -5.63 13.76 7.81
CA ASP A 193 -5.73 12.34 7.52
C ASP A 193 -4.35 11.69 7.65
N GLY A 194 -4.27 10.35 7.59
CA GLY A 194 -2.98 9.67 7.57
C GLY A 194 -2.34 9.74 6.19
N GLN A 195 -1.04 10.04 6.13
CA GLN A 195 -0.22 9.87 4.93
C GLN A 195 0.84 8.82 5.18
N MET A 196 0.96 7.87 4.29
CA MET A 196 2.07 6.92 4.25
C MET A 196 3.29 7.60 3.63
N VAL A 197 4.46 7.39 4.20
CA VAL A 197 5.73 7.80 3.60
C VAL A 197 5.85 7.17 2.21
N ASP A 198 5.58 5.86 2.14
CA ASP A 198 5.38 5.13 0.90
C ASP A 198 4.54 3.86 1.14
N ASP A 199 3.70 3.51 0.17
CA ASP A 199 2.81 2.34 0.25
C ASP A 199 3.55 1.02 0.07
N ALA A 200 4.49 0.92 -0.89
CA ALA A 200 5.29 -0.29 -1.08
C ALA A 200 6.17 -0.59 0.15
N ARG A 201 6.66 0.46 0.83
CA ARG A 201 7.44 0.30 2.06
C ARG A 201 6.60 -0.25 3.22
N VAL A 202 5.32 0.15 3.32
CA VAL A 202 4.39 -0.46 4.29
C VAL A 202 4.22 -1.95 3.99
N VAL A 203 4.05 -2.33 2.72
CA VAL A 203 3.96 -3.75 2.31
C VAL A 203 5.22 -4.51 2.73
N THR A 204 6.41 -3.96 2.43
CA THR A 204 7.71 -4.57 2.79
C THR A 204 7.85 -4.73 4.32
N ALA A 205 7.47 -3.73 5.10
CA ALA A 205 7.53 -3.80 6.55
C ALA A 205 6.60 -4.89 7.13
N ILE A 206 5.40 -5.06 6.56
CA ILE A 206 4.47 -6.13 6.95
C ILE A 206 5.05 -7.49 6.60
N ALA A 207 5.57 -7.68 5.38
CA ALA A 207 6.16 -8.93 4.92
C ALA A 207 7.36 -9.35 5.78
N ARG A 208 8.25 -8.41 6.12
CA ARG A 208 9.40 -8.63 7.02
C ARG A 208 8.96 -8.98 8.44
N THR A 209 7.90 -8.33 8.94
CA THR A 209 7.32 -8.67 10.25
C THR A 209 6.67 -10.06 10.23
N ALA A 210 6.04 -10.47 9.12
CA ALA A 210 5.52 -11.82 8.96
C ALA A 210 6.65 -12.87 8.94
N ALA A 211 7.75 -12.59 8.19
CA ALA A 211 8.91 -13.47 8.13
C ALA A 211 9.61 -13.62 9.50
N GLU A 212 9.68 -12.54 10.30
CA GLU A 212 10.18 -12.58 11.68
C GLU A 212 9.37 -13.53 12.58
N ASN A 213 8.07 -13.66 12.32
CA ASN A 213 7.16 -14.54 13.04
C ASN A 213 7.07 -15.95 12.44
N GLY A 214 7.87 -16.26 11.41
CA GLY A 214 7.99 -17.60 10.85
C GLY A 214 7.34 -17.82 9.48
N ALA A 215 6.69 -16.82 8.89
CA ALA A 215 6.16 -16.94 7.52
C ALA A 215 7.31 -17.05 6.50
N ARG A 216 7.15 -17.95 5.53
CA ARG A 216 8.04 -18.00 4.35
C ARG A 216 7.49 -17.05 3.30
N VAL A 217 8.24 -15.97 3.03
CA VAL A 217 7.87 -14.94 2.05
C VAL A 217 8.77 -15.09 0.83
N ILE A 218 8.21 -15.59 -0.26
CA ILE A 218 8.95 -15.98 -1.46
C ILE A 218 8.51 -15.10 -2.62
N THR A 219 9.37 -14.15 -3.01
CA THR A 219 9.20 -13.31 -4.20
C THR A 219 9.75 -14.01 -5.44
N HIS A 220 9.40 -13.51 -6.64
CA HIS A 220 9.73 -14.11 -7.92
C HIS A 220 9.33 -15.61 -7.97
N CYS A 221 8.15 -15.91 -7.43
CA CYS A 221 7.58 -17.24 -7.41
C CYS A 221 6.06 -17.13 -7.69
N SER A 222 5.63 -17.70 -8.81
CA SER A 222 4.22 -17.70 -9.21
C SER A 222 3.50 -18.98 -8.78
N ALA A 223 2.19 -18.90 -8.67
CA ALA A 223 1.30 -20.05 -8.62
C ALA A 223 0.59 -20.13 -9.98
N VAL A 224 0.77 -21.22 -10.69
CA VAL A 224 0.18 -21.43 -12.02
C VAL A 224 -1.08 -22.28 -11.98
N ASP A 225 -1.28 -23.01 -10.90
CA ASP A 225 -2.43 -23.87 -10.66
C ASP A 225 -2.67 -23.93 -9.15
N ALA A 226 -3.89 -23.62 -8.70
CA ALA A 226 -4.22 -23.54 -7.28
C ALA A 226 -5.64 -24.03 -7.04
N THR A 227 -5.79 -24.85 -5.99
CA THR A 227 -7.07 -25.31 -5.45
C THR A 227 -7.12 -25.02 -3.94
N GLY A 228 -8.20 -25.42 -3.31
CA GLY A 228 -8.28 -25.30 -1.84
C GLY A 228 -7.29 -26.15 -1.05
N ASP A 229 -6.60 -27.11 -1.66
CA ASP A 229 -5.76 -28.11 -1.02
C ASP A 229 -4.27 -28.03 -1.41
N GLY A 230 -3.88 -27.07 -2.23
CA GLY A 230 -2.49 -26.88 -2.67
C GLY A 230 -2.34 -26.02 -3.90
N ALA A 231 -1.10 -25.78 -4.31
CA ALA A 231 -0.79 -25.02 -5.50
C ALA A 231 0.47 -25.58 -6.20
N THR A 232 0.53 -25.43 -7.51
CA THR A 232 1.75 -25.64 -8.29
C THR A 232 2.49 -24.32 -8.38
N LEU A 233 3.68 -24.28 -7.78
CA LEU A 233 4.52 -23.10 -7.68
C LEU A 233 5.63 -23.17 -8.73
N VAL A 234 5.98 -22.02 -9.31
CA VAL A 234 7.08 -21.89 -10.27
C VAL A 234 8.06 -20.83 -9.75
N ASP A 235 9.30 -21.22 -9.55
CA ASP A 235 10.38 -20.28 -9.28
C ASP A 235 10.73 -19.52 -10.57
N GLU A 236 10.36 -18.27 -10.67
CA GLU A 236 10.57 -17.43 -11.87
C GLU A 236 12.05 -17.16 -12.17
N LEU A 237 12.94 -17.34 -11.18
CA LEU A 237 14.38 -17.14 -11.36
C LEU A 237 15.05 -18.36 -12.01
N THR A 238 14.54 -19.58 -11.78
CA THR A 238 15.13 -20.82 -12.27
C THR A 238 14.27 -21.54 -13.31
N GLY A 239 12.97 -21.24 -13.35
CA GLY A 239 11.97 -21.96 -14.15
C GLY A 239 11.58 -23.32 -13.55
N GLU A 240 12.07 -23.69 -12.38
CA GLU A 240 11.69 -24.92 -11.72
C GLU A 240 10.28 -24.85 -11.12
N SER A 241 9.52 -25.93 -11.26
CA SER A 241 8.17 -26.02 -10.70
C SER A 241 8.07 -27.17 -9.71
N PHE A 242 7.23 -27.00 -8.68
CA PHE A 242 6.90 -28.04 -7.72
C PHE A 242 5.50 -27.83 -7.17
N HIS A 243 4.86 -28.93 -6.74
CA HIS A 243 3.57 -28.86 -6.08
C HIS A 243 3.74 -28.75 -4.56
N LEU A 244 3.05 -27.78 -3.94
CA LEU A 244 3.04 -27.61 -2.49
C LEU A 244 1.62 -27.93 -1.97
N PRO A 245 1.45 -29.00 -1.18
CA PRO A 245 0.18 -29.29 -0.53
C PRO A 245 -0.08 -28.34 0.64
N ALA A 246 -1.35 -27.96 0.83
CA ALA A 246 -1.77 -27.06 1.89
C ALA A 246 -3.12 -27.48 2.48
N ARG A 247 -3.42 -27.06 3.71
CA ARG A 247 -4.75 -27.22 4.31
C ARG A 247 -5.73 -26.16 3.81
N ALA A 248 -5.22 -25.01 3.37
CA ALA A 248 -5.99 -23.98 2.70
C ALA A 248 -5.10 -23.16 1.77
N VAL A 249 -5.68 -22.58 0.71
CA VAL A 249 -5.03 -21.65 -0.20
C VAL A 249 -5.86 -20.39 -0.30
N VAL A 250 -5.19 -19.23 -0.16
CA VAL A 250 -5.79 -17.89 -0.26
C VAL A 250 -5.25 -17.18 -1.50
N ASN A 251 -6.14 -16.84 -2.41
CA ASN A 251 -5.89 -15.99 -3.56
C ASN A 251 -6.02 -14.50 -3.14
N ALA A 252 -4.91 -13.80 -3.03
CA ALA A 252 -4.82 -12.37 -2.72
C ALA A 252 -4.17 -11.58 -3.87
N THR A 253 -4.38 -12.02 -5.13
CA THR A 253 -3.75 -11.44 -6.33
C THR A 253 -4.42 -10.15 -6.82
N GLY A 254 -5.40 -9.63 -6.09
CA GLY A 254 -6.00 -8.32 -6.32
C GLY A 254 -6.72 -8.23 -7.67
N VAL A 255 -6.23 -7.39 -8.59
CA VAL A 255 -6.86 -7.21 -9.91
C VAL A 255 -6.78 -8.46 -10.80
N TRP A 256 -5.83 -9.36 -10.52
CA TRP A 256 -5.65 -10.63 -11.27
C TRP A 256 -6.37 -11.82 -10.64
N ALA A 257 -7.24 -11.59 -9.64
CA ALA A 257 -7.90 -12.68 -8.90
C ALA A 257 -8.66 -13.64 -9.79
N GLY A 258 -9.30 -13.16 -10.85
CA GLY A 258 -9.99 -13.97 -11.85
C GLY A 258 -9.08 -14.85 -12.72
N GLY A 259 -7.75 -14.69 -12.63
CA GLY A 259 -6.81 -15.57 -13.35
C GLY A 259 -6.56 -16.91 -12.65
N LEU A 260 -6.89 -17.01 -11.35
CA LEU A 260 -6.82 -18.24 -10.57
C LEU A 260 -8.21 -18.80 -10.22
N ASP A 261 -9.25 -18.00 -10.33
CA ASP A 261 -10.63 -18.38 -10.00
C ASP A 261 -11.57 -17.79 -11.05
N ASP A 262 -12.00 -18.62 -12.00
CA ASP A 262 -12.89 -18.26 -13.12
C ASP A 262 -14.27 -17.73 -12.63
N GLY A 263 -14.65 -18.00 -11.38
CA GLY A 263 -15.88 -17.51 -10.77
C GLY A 263 -15.79 -16.04 -10.37
N ILE A 264 -14.59 -15.45 -10.34
CA ILE A 264 -14.37 -14.08 -9.91
C ILE A 264 -14.28 -13.15 -11.12
N ARG A 265 -15.14 -12.14 -11.14
CA ARG A 265 -15.06 -11.04 -12.10
C ARG A 265 -14.65 -9.76 -11.44
N VAL A 266 -13.44 -9.30 -11.76
CA VAL A 266 -12.93 -7.99 -11.35
C VAL A 266 -13.15 -6.99 -12.46
N ARG A 267 -13.77 -5.85 -12.13
CA ARG A 267 -13.86 -4.67 -13.01
C ARG A 267 -12.85 -3.63 -12.54
N PRO A 268 -11.70 -3.50 -13.22
CA PRO A 268 -10.67 -2.59 -12.78
C PRO A 268 -11.10 -1.11 -12.93
N SER A 269 -10.93 -0.31 -11.88
CA SER A 269 -11.07 1.14 -11.94
C SER A 269 -9.72 1.80 -11.88
N ARG A 270 -9.39 2.57 -12.93
CA ARG A 270 -8.11 3.26 -13.08
C ARG A 270 -8.07 4.55 -12.26
N GLY A 271 -6.99 4.73 -11.49
CA GLY A 271 -6.67 5.97 -10.80
C GLY A 271 -5.27 6.44 -11.16
N THR A 272 -5.18 7.56 -11.88
CA THR A 272 -3.93 8.14 -12.37
C THR A 272 -3.46 9.28 -11.48
N HIS A 273 -2.15 9.33 -11.24
CA HIS A 273 -1.48 10.45 -10.57
C HIS A 273 -0.34 10.96 -11.44
N LEU A 274 -0.15 12.27 -11.46
CA LEU A 274 1.00 12.94 -12.05
C LEU A 274 2.03 13.26 -10.98
N VAL A 275 3.30 13.18 -11.34
CA VAL A 275 4.45 13.47 -10.47
C VAL A 275 5.10 14.77 -10.91
N PHE A 276 5.32 15.66 -9.97
CA PHE A 276 5.99 16.97 -10.19
C PHE A 276 7.10 17.15 -9.17
N ASP A 277 8.02 18.04 -9.46
CA ASP A 277 8.94 18.59 -8.47
C ASP A 277 8.15 19.45 -7.46
N ALA A 278 8.45 19.34 -6.18
CA ALA A 278 7.72 20.07 -5.13
C ALA A 278 7.84 21.60 -5.29
N GLU A 279 8.94 22.06 -5.88
CA GLU A 279 9.20 23.48 -6.18
C GLU A 279 8.15 24.08 -7.12
N THR A 280 7.63 23.32 -8.08
CA THR A 280 6.54 23.73 -8.98
C THR A 280 5.33 24.24 -8.21
N PHE A 281 5.07 23.67 -7.02
CA PHE A 281 3.98 24.08 -6.13
C PHE A 281 4.44 24.92 -4.93
N GLY A 282 5.69 25.37 -4.91
CA GLY A 282 6.26 26.18 -3.83
C GLY A 282 6.54 25.41 -2.56
N ASN A 283 6.87 24.10 -2.64
CA ASN A 283 7.18 23.21 -1.53
C ASN A 283 6.05 23.13 -0.49
N PRO A 284 4.86 22.65 -0.83
CA PRO A 284 3.73 22.59 0.08
C PRO A 284 4.02 21.68 1.26
N THR A 285 3.54 22.09 2.45
CA THR A 285 3.62 21.29 3.69
C THR A 285 2.30 20.65 4.08
N GLY A 286 1.27 20.83 3.26
CA GLY A 286 -0.04 20.20 3.38
C GLY A 286 -0.60 19.88 2.00
N ALA A 287 -1.58 19.00 1.96
CA ALA A 287 -2.28 18.65 0.74
C ALA A 287 -3.28 19.75 0.38
N LEU A 288 -3.23 20.24 -0.85
CA LEU A 288 -4.29 21.09 -1.39
C LEU A 288 -5.43 20.20 -1.90
N THR A 289 -6.62 20.37 -1.33
CA THR A 289 -7.83 19.60 -1.68
C THR A 289 -8.77 20.46 -2.51
N ILE A 290 -9.10 20.01 -3.71
CA ILE A 290 -9.87 20.77 -4.70
C ILE A 290 -11.09 19.97 -5.09
N PRO A 291 -12.31 20.46 -4.79
CA PRO A 291 -13.54 19.82 -5.24
C PRO A 291 -13.65 19.89 -6.76
N LEU A 292 -14.06 18.77 -7.38
CA LEU A 292 -14.37 18.77 -8.81
C LEU A 292 -15.72 19.45 -9.08
N PRO A 293 -15.84 20.23 -10.15
CA PRO A 293 -17.10 20.88 -10.53
C PRO A 293 -18.22 19.84 -10.67
N GLY A 294 -19.40 20.17 -10.10
CA GLY A 294 -20.59 19.31 -10.19
C GLY A 294 -20.60 18.08 -9.27
N SER A 295 -19.59 17.91 -8.43
CA SER A 295 -19.53 16.77 -7.49
C SER A 295 -19.31 17.24 -6.05
N ILE A 296 -20.07 16.65 -5.12
CA ILE A 296 -19.91 16.91 -3.68
C ILE A 296 -18.87 15.94 -3.05
N SER A 297 -18.53 14.83 -3.74
CA SER A 297 -17.73 13.74 -3.19
C SER A 297 -16.45 13.41 -3.96
N ARG A 298 -16.18 14.11 -5.08
CA ARG A 298 -14.96 13.92 -5.89
C ARG A 298 -14.03 15.12 -5.72
N TYR A 299 -12.77 14.82 -5.40
CA TYR A 299 -11.73 15.81 -5.14
C TYR A 299 -10.46 15.45 -5.90
N LEU A 300 -9.72 16.46 -6.33
CA LEU A 300 -8.31 16.33 -6.68
C LEU A 300 -7.45 16.75 -5.49
N PHE A 301 -6.27 16.19 -5.41
CA PHE A 301 -5.30 16.46 -4.36
C PHE A 301 -3.95 16.81 -4.97
N ILE A 302 -3.30 17.84 -4.43
CA ILE A 302 -1.86 18.05 -4.55
C ILE A 302 -1.25 17.57 -3.24
N LEU A 303 -0.51 16.47 -3.29
CA LEU A 303 0.01 15.76 -2.12
C LEU A 303 1.52 15.94 -2.05
N PRO A 304 2.09 16.56 -1.00
CA PRO A 304 3.53 16.52 -0.78
C PRO A 304 3.98 15.06 -0.61
N ALA A 305 5.13 14.72 -1.18
CA ALA A 305 5.66 13.36 -1.19
C ALA A 305 7.15 13.35 -0.88
N GLN A 306 7.73 12.17 -0.67
CA GLN A 306 9.16 11.98 -0.50
C GLN A 306 9.95 12.39 -1.77
N LEU A 307 11.28 12.49 -1.66
CA LEU A 307 12.20 12.82 -2.75
C LEU A 307 11.97 14.22 -3.36
N GLY A 308 11.42 15.18 -2.59
CA GLY A 308 11.13 16.53 -3.09
C GLY A 308 10.05 16.55 -4.17
N ARG A 309 9.11 15.61 -4.15
CA ARG A 309 8.06 15.45 -5.15
C ARG A 309 6.68 15.85 -4.63
N VAL A 310 5.78 16.06 -5.58
CA VAL A 310 4.35 16.26 -5.34
C VAL A 310 3.57 15.34 -6.27
N TYR A 311 2.53 14.69 -5.73
CA TYR A 311 1.58 13.91 -6.53
C TYR A 311 0.29 14.67 -6.72
N LEU A 312 -0.13 14.81 -7.97
CA LEU A 312 -1.44 15.34 -8.34
C LEU A 312 -2.34 14.17 -8.75
N GLY A 313 -3.45 13.98 -8.10
CA GLY A 313 -4.41 12.91 -8.43
C GLY A 313 -5.79 13.14 -7.85
N LEU A 314 -6.78 12.33 -8.17
CA LEU A 314 -6.68 11.15 -9.02
C LEU A 314 -7.91 11.05 -9.93
N THR A 315 -7.78 10.28 -11.00
CA THR A 315 -8.91 9.88 -11.84
C THR A 315 -9.67 8.68 -11.24
N ASP A 316 -10.85 8.39 -11.77
CA ASP A 316 -11.67 7.23 -11.37
C ASP A 316 -12.41 6.76 -12.63
N GLU A 317 -11.70 6.00 -13.48
CA GLU A 317 -12.12 5.62 -14.82
C GLU A 317 -12.19 4.12 -14.99
N ASP A 318 -13.21 3.63 -15.65
CA ASP A 318 -13.35 2.22 -15.99
C ASP A 318 -12.26 1.77 -16.98
N THR A 319 -11.72 0.58 -16.79
CA THR A 319 -10.64 0.05 -17.63
C THR A 319 -10.97 -1.39 -18.04
N PRO A 320 -11.85 -1.57 -19.04
CA PRO A 320 -12.18 -2.89 -19.56
C PRO A 320 -11.01 -3.49 -20.34
N GLY A 321 -10.93 -4.82 -20.35
CA GLY A 321 -9.94 -5.58 -21.15
C GLY A 321 -8.89 -6.28 -20.32
N ALA A 322 -7.79 -6.68 -20.97
CA ALA A 322 -6.68 -7.37 -20.31
C ALA A 322 -6.00 -6.47 -19.28
N ILE A 323 -5.64 -7.05 -18.15
CA ILE A 323 -4.96 -6.33 -17.05
C ILE A 323 -3.46 -6.43 -17.27
N PRO A 324 -2.77 -5.31 -17.57
CA PRO A 324 -1.32 -5.31 -17.73
C PRO A 324 -0.61 -5.33 -16.38
N ASP A 325 0.62 -5.83 -16.35
CA ASP A 325 1.48 -5.83 -15.16
C ASP A 325 1.76 -4.40 -14.66
N VAL A 326 2.02 -3.47 -15.58
CA VAL A 326 2.15 -2.04 -15.29
C VAL A 326 1.11 -1.27 -16.12
N PRO A 327 0.07 -0.72 -15.49
CA PRO A 327 -0.96 0.01 -16.20
C PRO A 327 -0.42 1.28 -16.86
N PRO A 328 -0.71 1.51 -18.16
CA PRO A 328 -0.31 2.75 -18.83
C PRO A 328 -1.09 3.95 -18.28
N THR A 329 -0.50 5.14 -18.42
CA THR A 329 -1.16 6.41 -18.15
C THR A 329 -1.67 7.00 -19.46
N PRO A 330 -2.99 7.04 -19.71
CA PRO A 330 -3.55 7.65 -20.90
C PRO A 330 -3.36 9.18 -20.90
N GLU A 331 -3.10 9.78 -22.06
CA GLU A 331 -2.97 11.23 -22.18
C GLU A 331 -4.25 11.97 -21.78
N SER A 332 -5.42 11.37 -22.01
CA SER A 332 -6.71 11.91 -21.56
C SER A 332 -6.78 12.12 -20.04
N ASP A 333 -6.15 11.22 -19.25
CA ASP A 333 -6.09 11.39 -17.80
C ASP A 333 -5.15 12.55 -17.42
N VAL A 334 -4.04 12.73 -18.16
CA VAL A 334 -3.10 13.83 -17.96
C VAL A 334 -3.78 15.19 -18.23
N GLU A 335 -4.45 15.30 -19.38
CA GLU A 335 -5.21 16.49 -19.77
C GLU A 335 -6.30 16.82 -18.76
N PHE A 336 -7.09 15.83 -18.35
CA PHE A 336 -8.14 16.00 -17.34
C PHE A 336 -7.58 16.54 -16.02
N LEU A 337 -6.48 15.97 -15.52
CA LEU A 337 -5.86 16.39 -14.26
C LEU A 337 -5.31 17.82 -14.36
N LEU A 338 -4.58 18.15 -15.44
CA LEU A 338 -4.03 19.49 -15.67
C LEU A 338 -5.13 20.55 -15.84
N GLU A 339 -6.17 20.26 -16.60
CA GLU A 339 -7.28 21.20 -16.79
C GLU A 339 -7.97 21.54 -15.47
N ASN A 340 -8.31 20.50 -14.67
CA ASN A 340 -9.06 20.72 -13.45
C ASN A 340 -8.23 21.35 -12.33
N ILE A 341 -6.95 21.00 -12.20
CA ILE A 341 -6.08 21.59 -11.18
C ILE A 341 -5.81 23.07 -11.42
N ASN A 342 -5.60 23.46 -12.67
CA ASN A 342 -5.30 24.84 -13.04
C ASN A 342 -6.41 25.85 -12.72
N ARG A 343 -7.62 25.37 -12.43
CA ARG A 343 -8.73 26.22 -11.96
C ARG A 343 -8.54 26.70 -10.52
N ALA A 344 -7.74 25.97 -9.74
CA ALA A 344 -7.53 26.25 -8.31
C ALA A 344 -6.13 26.79 -7.99
N LEU A 345 -5.26 26.91 -8.98
CA LEU A 345 -3.88 27.38 -8.82
C LEU A 345 -3.73 28.86 -9.15
N GLY A 346 -2.80 29.52 -8.47
CA GLY A 346 -2.40 30.90 -8.72
C GLY A 346 -1.51 31.05 -9.96
N ALA A 347 -0.83 29.98 -10.38
CA ALA A 347 -0.04 29.88 -11.59
C ALA A 347 -0.38 28.58 -12.31
N LYS A 348 -0.40 28.61 -13.64
CA LYS A 348 -0.69 27.41 -14.44
C LYS A 348 0.50 26.45 -14.43
N VAL A 349 0.18 25.15 -14.28
CA VAL A 349 1.09 24.05 -14.59
C VAL A 349 0.75 23.46 -15.95
N THR A 350 1.77 23.01 -16.66
CA THR A 350 1.67 22.52 -18.04
C THR A 350 2.12 21.06 -18.14
N ARG A 351 2.03 20.49 -19.33
CA ARG A 351 2.56 19.15 -19.61
C ARG A 351 4.07 19.06 -19.38
N ASP A 352 4.80 20.13 -19.64
CA ASP A 352 6.26 20.18 -19.48
C ASP A 352 6.72 20.17 -18.01
N ASP A 353 5.83 20.53 -17.08
CA ASP A 353 6.10 20.47 -15.64
C ASP A 353 5.93 19.05 -15.09
N VAL A 354 5.29 18.14 -15.85
CA VAL A 354 5.04 16.75 -15.43
C VAL A 354 6.31 15.93 -15.61
N ARG A 355 6.90 15.51 -14.49
CA ARG A 355 8.13 14.72 -14.45
C ARG A 355 7.89 13.24 -14.66
N GLY A 356 6.73 12.74 -14.25
CA GLY A 356 6.34 11.35 -14.36
C GLY A 356 4.86 11.16 -14.07
N ALA A 357 4.40 9.93 -14.20
CA ALA A 357 3.03 9.54 -13.87
C ALA A 357 2.99 8.09 -13.40
N PHE A 358 1.97 7.76 -12.61
CA PHE A 358 1.67 6.39 -12.27
C PHE A 358 0.17 6.13 -12.22
N THR A 359 -0.19 4.90 -12.54
CA THR A 359 -1.58 4.48 -12.63
C THR A 359 -1.79 3.20 -11.83
N GLY A 360 -2.79 3.21 -10.95
CA GLY A 360 -3.22 2.03 -10.19
C GLY A 360 -4.59 1.55 -10.64
N LEU A 361 -4.79 0.24 -10.66
CA LEU A 361 -6.07 -0.39 -10.94
C LEU A 361 -6.70 -0.88 -9.63
N ARG A 362 -7.88 -0.37 -9.29
CA ARG A 362 -8.64 -0.83 -8.11
C ARG A 362 -9.38 -2.10 -8.47
N PRO A 363 -9.28 -3.18 -7.68
CA PRO A 363 -9.99 -4.43 -7.92
C PRO A 363 -11.45 -4.32 -7.43
N LEU A 364 -12.35 -3.81 -8.26
CA LEU A 364 -13.76 -3.75 -7.91
C LEU A 364 -14.42 -5.08 -8.27
N LEU A 365 -15.02 -5.76 -7.29
CA LEU A 365 -15.75 -7.00 -7.49
C LEU A 365 -17.09 -6.70 -8.16
N VAL A 366 -17.41 -7.42 -9.22
CA VAL A 366 -18.73 -7.43 -9.83
C VAL A 366 -19.50 -8.63 -9.28
N PRO A 367 -20.59 -8.42 -8.55
CA PRO A 367 -21.43 -9.51 -8.09
C PRO A 367 -22.18 -10.11 -9.29
N GLU A 368 -21.70 -11.21 -9.86
CA GLU A 368 -22.43 -11.97 -10.86
C GLU A 368 -22.02 -13.44 -10.89
N GLY A 369 -23.06 -14.31 -11.00
CA GLY A 369 -22.97 -15.67 -11.52
C GLY A 369 -23.24 -16.79 -10.53
N ALA A 370 -24.10 -17.71 -10.92
CA ALA A 370 -24.42 -18.93 -10.21
C ALA A 370 -23.16 -19.81 -10.05
N GLY A 371 -22.72 -20.04 -8.82
CA GLY A 371 -21.61 -20.93 -8.48
C GLY A 371 -20.54 -20.35 -7.54
N THR A 372 -20.56 -19.06 -7.31
CA THR A 372 -19.60 -18.39 -6.41
C THR A 372 -20.34 -17.96 -5.16
N GLU A 373 -20.03 -18.55 -4.02
CA GLU A 373 -20.61 -18.18 -2.73
C GLU A 373 -19.83 -16.99 -2.17
N ILE A 374 -20.45 -15.80 -2.13
CA ILE A 374 -19.93 -14.67 -1.35
C ILE A 374 -20.22 -15.01 0.11
N VAL A 375 -19.21 -15.36 0.86
CA VAL A 375 -19.36 -15.90 2.21
C VAL A 375 -19.33 -14.81 3.27
N GLU A 376 -18.64 -13.71 3.03
CA GLU A 376 -18.63 -12.54 3.91
C GLU A 376 -18.49 -11.24 3.09
N GLU A 377 -19.49 -10.35 3.23
CA GLU A 377 -19.29 -8.93 3.02
C GLU A 377 -18.91 -8.30 4.36
N ALA A 378 -17.92 -7.38 4.34
CA ALA A 378 -17.39 -6.72 5.53
C ALA A 378 -18.49 -6.39 6.57
N SER A 379 -18.36 -6.94 7.76
CA SER A 379 -19.31 -6.80 8.86
C SER A 379 -19.55 -5.32 9.20
N GLY A 380 -20.68 -4.81 8.81
CA GLY A 380 -21.09 -3.42 9.06
C GLY A 380 -22.60 -3.28 9.07
N GLY A 381 -23.22 -3.68 10.17
CA GLY A 381 -24.60 -3.35 10.52
C GLY A 381 -25.66 -4.16 9.79
N ASP A 382 -26.58 -4.70 10.59
CA ASP A 382 -27.77 -5.43 10.16
C ASP A 382 -28.46 -4.75 8.96
N LEU A 383 -28.49 -5.47 7.83
CA LEU A 383 -29.43 -5.17 6.76
C LEU A 383 -30.81 -5.57 7.25
N GLU A 384 -31.52 -4.65 7.92
CA GLU A 384 -32.97 -4.73 7.91
C GLU A 384 -33.43 -4.69 6.45
N SER A 385 -34.03 -5.79 6.03
CA SER A 385 -34.75 -5.94 4.79
C SER A 385 -35.70 -4.76 4.60
N ALA A 386 -35.37 -3.86 3.67
CA ALA A 386 -36.35 -2.92 3.15
C ALA A 386 -37.27 -3.72 2.21
N ASP A 387 -38.32 -4.30 2.81
CA ASP A 387 -39.50 -4.72 2.07
C ASP A 387 -40.14 -3.51 1.43
N GLY A 388 -40.31 -3.60 0.12
CA GLY A 388 -41.47 -3.18 -0.58
C GLY A 388 -41.55 -1.79 -1.10
N ASP A 389 -41.67 -1.51 -2.23
CA ASP A 389 -42.94 -1.22 -2.90
C ASP A 389 -42.79 -1.45 -4.41
N GLY A 390 -43.72 -2.24 -4.95
CA GLY A 390 -43.78 -2.54 -6.37
C GLY A 390 -44.18 -1.30 -7.17
N SER A 391 -43.38 -0.93 -8.15
CA SER A 391 -43.89 -0.26 -9.35
C SER A 391 -43.21 -0.84 -10.59
N ASN A 392 -44.01 -1.52 -11.39
CA ASN A 392 -43.71 -1.97 -12.74
C ASN A 392 -43.18 -0.81 -13.61
N GLY A 393 -42.02 -1.01 -14.24
CA GLY A 393 -41.50 -0.11 -15.26
C GLY A 393 -40.56 -0.89 -16.19
N ASP A 394 -41.11 -1.27 -17.26
CA ASP A 394 -40.66 -1.60 -18.63
C ASP A 394 -39.15 -1.76 -18.89
N GLY A 395 -38.81 -2.89 -19.52
CA GLY A 395 -37.46 -3.34 -19.83
C GLY A 395 -36.75 -2.45 -20.87
N GLY A 396 -35.63 -1.86 -20.40
CA GLY A 396 -34.59 -1.32 -21.23
C GLY A 396 -33.26 -1.93 -20.76
N ALA A 397 -32.46 -2.45 -21.69
CA ALA A 397 -31.10 -2.92 -21.41
C ALA A 397 -30.31 -1.79 -20.75
N GLY A 398 -30.13 -1.88 -19.43
CA GLY A 398 -29.48 -0.86 -18.64
C GLY A 398 -27.99 -0.78 -18.96
N GLU A 399 -27.53 0.42 -19.28
CA GLU A 399 -26.12 0.80 -19.29
C GLU A 399 -25.50 0.36 -17.95
N ALA A 400 -24.41 -0.39 -18.01
CA ALA A 400 -23.65 -0.80 -16.83
C ALA A 400 -23.25 0.45 -16.05
N GLY A 401 -23.72 0.62 -14.81
CA GLY A 401 -23.44 1.77 -13.94
C GLY A 401 -21.95 2.05 -13.85
N SER A 402 -21.60 3.34 -13.58
CA SER A 402 -20.21 3.79 -13.43
C SER A 402 -19.47 3.00 -12.35
N THR A 403 -18.17 2.72 -12.54
CA THR A 403 -17.29 2.12 -11.50
C THR A 403 -17.28 2.90 -10.19
N ALA A 404 -17.62 4.19 -10.22
CA ALA A 404 -17.77 5.03 -9.04
C ALA A 404 -18.90 4.58 -8.09
N ASP A 405 -19.86 3.81 -8.60
CA ASP A 405 -21.04 3.34 -7.86
C ASP A 405 -20.87 1.91 -7.31
N LEU A 406 -19.84 1.17 -7.79
CA LEU A 406 -19.53 -0.16 -7.28
C LEU A 406 -19.02 -0.11 -5.85
N SER A 407 -19.38 -1.11 -5.05
CA SER A 407 -18.94 -1.23 -3.66
C SER A 407 -17.41 -1.31 -3.59
N ARG A 408 -16.83 -0.55 -2.66
CA ARG A 408 -15.41 -0.60 -2.31
C ARG A 408 -15.18 -1.44 -1.04
N ARG A 409 -16.14 -2.26 -0.68
CA ARG A 409 -16.00 -3.27 0.37
C ARG A 409 -15.12 -4.40 -0.15
N HIS A 410 -14.44 -5.08 0.73
CA HIS A 410 -13.82 -6.34 0.38
C HIS A 410 -14.84 -7.47 0.51
N ALA A 411 -14.60 -8.53 -0.23
CA ALA A 411 -15.37 -9.75 -0.13
C ALA A 411 -14.42 -10.95 -0.04
N THR A 412 -14.79 -11.92 0.76
CA THR A 412 -14.19 -13.23 0.81
C THR A 412 -15.08 -14.19 0.01
N VAL A 413 -14.52 -14.82 -0.99
CA VAL A 413 -15.23 -15.66 -1.96
C VAL A 413 -14.60 -17.06 -1.94
N LYS A 414 -15.41 -18.11 -1.96
CA LYS A 414 -14.94 -19.49 -2.03
C LYS A 414 -15.38 -20.12 -3.33
N SER A 415 -14.43 -20.69 -4.08
CA SER A 415 -14.71 -21.44 -5.30
C SER A 415 -15.17 -22.88 -5.03
N ALA A 416 -15.66 -23.55 -6.05
CA ALA A 416 -16.14 -24.92 -5.93
C ALA A 416 -15.03 -25.94 -5.58
N ASP A 417 -13.79 -25.66 -5.96
CA ASP A 417 -12.59 -26.46 -5.63
C ASP A 417 -11.94 -26.07 -4.29
N GLY A 418 -12.58 -25.11 -3.58
CA GLY A 418 -12.20 -24.72 -2.24
C GLY A 418 -11.14 -23.63 -2.16
N LEU A 419 -10.69 -23.03 -3.27
CA LEU A 419 -9.83 -21.86 -3.26
C LEU A 419 -10.57 -20.68 -2.62
N ILE A 420 -9.91 -19.96 -1.71
CA ILE A 420 -10.48 -18.79 -1.02
C ILE A 420 -9.86 -17.53 -1.59
N SER A 421 -10.67 -16.65 -2.14
CA SER A 421 -10.22 -15.41 -2.78
C SER A 421 -10.66 -14.18 -1.99
N ILE A 422 -9.75 -13.22 -1.81
CA ILE A 422 -10.02 -11.94 -1.15
C ILE A 422 -9.91 -10.83 -2.20
N VAL A 423 -11.01 -10.17 -2.48
CA VAL A 423 -11.10 -9.16 -3.54
C VAL A 423 -11.67 -7.85 -3.02
N GLY A 424 -11.21 -6.73 -3.56
CA GLY A 424 -11.69 -5.40 -3.18
C GLY A 424 -11.00 -4.83 -1.95
N GLY A 425 -11.73 -3.95 -1.24
CA GLY A 425 -11.25 -3.32 -0.02
C GLY A 425 -10.32 -2.13 -0.23
N LYS A 426 -9.67 -1.71 0.86
CA LYS A 426 -8.82 -0.51 0.91
C LYS A 426 -7.52 -0.79 1.62
N PHE A 427 -6.47 -0.13 1.19
CA PHE A 427 -5.16 -0.20 1.83
C PHE A 427 -5.22 0.06 3.35
N THR A 428 -5.96 1.07 3.78
CA THR A 428 -6.10 1.42 5.21
C THR A 428 -6.68 0.28 6.06
N GLU A 429 -7.53 -0.55 5.49
CA GLU A 429 -8.29 -1.61 6.18
C GLU A 429 -7.63 -2.99 6.04
N TYR A 430 -6.42 -3.08 5.44
CA TYR A 430 -5.74 -4.34 5.14
C TYR A 430 -5.70 -5.31 6.33
N ARG A 431 -5.47 -4.78 7.53
CA ARG A 431 -5.36 -5.60 8.74
C ARG A 431 -6.71 -6.25 9.10
N LEU A 432 -7.80 -5.48 9.00
CA LEU A 432 -9.16 -6.00 9.24
C LEU A 432 -9.53 -7.04 8.18
N MET A 433 -9.27 -6.73 6.90
CA MET A 433 -9.46 -7.68 5.80
C MET A 433 -8.70 -8.99 6.03
N ALA A 434 -7.46 -8.90 6.47
CA ALA A 434 -6.61 -10.06 6.76
C ALA A 434 -7.18 -10.88 7.93
N GLN A 435 -7.61 -10.21 9.00
CA GLN A 435 -8.24 -10.87 10.16
C GLN A 435 -9.50 -11.63 9.73
N GLU A 436 -10.42 -10.98 9.04
CA GLU A 436 -11.68 -11.59 8.59
C GLU A 436 -11.43 -12.78 7.65
N ALA A 437 -10.47 -12.64 6.73
CA ALA A 437 -10.07 -13.73 5.85
C ALA A 437 -9.49 -14.93 6.59
N VAL A 438 -8.61 -14.70 7.56
CA VAL A 438 -8.04 -15.80 8.37
C VAL A 438 -9.12 -16.43 9.25
N ASP A 439 -10.00 -15.62 9.87
CA ASP A 439 -11.13 -16.13 10.66
C ASP A 439 -12.02 -17.03 9.81
N PHE A 440 -12.30 -16.64 8.56
CA PHE A 440 -13.05 -17.46 7.60
C PHE A 440 -12.32 -18.77 7.28
N VAL A 441 -11.03 -18.73 6.92
CA VAL A 441 -10.21 -19.91 6.61
C VAL A 441 -10.23 -20.89 7.78
N LEU A 442 -10.03 -20.41 9.00
CA LEU A 442 -10.02 -21.24 10.21
C LEU A 442 -11.37 -21.95 10.43
N SER A 443 -12.47 -21.22 10.24
CA SER A 443 -13.83 -21.75 10.38
C SER A 443 -14.15 -22.78 9.28
N ASP A 444 -13.88 -22.43 8.02
CA ASP A 444 -14.18 -23.28 6.86
C ASP A 444 -13.42 -24.61 6.87
N ARG A 445 -12.14 -24.56 7.26
CA ARG A 445 -11.25 -25.73 7.25
C ARG A 445 -11.16 -26.45 8.59
N GLY A 446 -11.84 -25.95 9.64
CA GLY A 446 -11.77 -26.52 10.98
C GLY A 446 -10.35 -26.48 11.57
N ILE A 447 -9.55 -25.46 11.20
CA ILE A 447 -8.18 -25.28 11.69
C ILE A 447 -8.23 -24.57 13.05
N ARG A 448 -7.51 -25.10 14.05
CA ARG A 448 -7.36 -24.43 15.34
C ARG A 448 -6.15 -23.53 15.34
N ALA A 449 -6.33 -22.27 15.73
CA ALA A 449 -5.28 -21.28 15.87
C ALA A 449 -5.56 -20.35 17.05
N ALA A 450 -4.59 -19.49 17.39
CA ALA A 450 -4.79 -18.45 18.39
C ALA A 450 -5.65 -17.29 17.84
N ASP A 451 -6.13 -16.43 18.73
CA ASP A 451 -6.83 -15.21 18.37
C ASP A 451 -5.91 -14.22 17.62
N CYS A 452 -6.52 -13.33 16.83
CA CYS A 452 -5.81 -12.27 16.11
C CYS A 452 -5.00 -11.38 17.06
N ARG A 453 -3.72 -11.13 16.69
CA ARG A 453 -2.78 -10.31 17.46
C ARG A 453 -2.35 -9.05 16.71
N THR A 454 -2.79 -8.85 15.48
CA THR A 454 -2.30 -7.77 14.61
C THR A 454 -2.84 -6.39 14.94
N MET A 455 -3.84 -6.28 15.83
CA MET A 455 -4.49 -4.99 16.16
C MET A 455 -3.54 -3.91 16.70
N GLU A 456 -2.50 -4.30 17.42
CA GLU A 456 -1.52 -3.39 18.01
C GLU A 456 -0.08 -3.90 17.81
N LEU A 457 0.13 -4.85 16.89
CA LEU A 457 1.43 -5.43 16.59
C LEU A 457 2.32 -4.40 15.86
N PRO A 458 3.41 -3.95 16.46
CA PRO A 458 4.32 -3.01 15.81
C PRO A 458 5.06 -3.69 14.66
N LEU A 459 5.11 -3.04 13.49
CA LEU A 459 5.92 -3.49 12.36
C LEU A 459 7.41 -3.18 12.58
N VAL A 460 8.26 -3.89 11.86
CA VAL A 460 9.71 -3.58 11.80
C VAL A 460 9.91 -2.09 11.57
N GLY A 461 10.81 -1.47 12.34
CA GLY A 461 11.07 -0.02 12.34
C GLY A 461 10.14 0.80 13.24
N ALA A 462 9.00 0.26 13.70
CA ALA A 462 8.16 0.98 14.66
C ALA A 462 8.84 1.09 16.05
N PRO A 463 8.62 2.18 16.80
CA PRO A 463 9.23 2.35 18.13
C PRO A 463 8.90 1.22 19.12
N GLY A 464 7.71 0.64 19.00
CA GLY A 464 7.26 -0.47 19.84
C GLY A 464 7.78 -1.85 19.44
N HIS A 465 8.43 -1.97 18.29
CA HIS A 465 8.96 -3.24 17.81
C HIS A 465 10.14 -3.75 18.66
N LYS A 466 10.25 -5.07 18.84
CA LYS A 466 11.30 -5.65 19.70
C LYS A 466 12.72 -5.32 19.27
N ALA A 467 12.99 -5.23 17.95
CA ALA A 467 14.28 -4.85 17.40
C ALA A 467 14.61 -3.35 17.58
N SER A 468 13.62 -2.52 17.92
CA SER A 468 13.78 -1.09 18.17
C SER A 468 14.24 -0.76 19.59
N ARG A 469 14.35 -1.78 20.46
CA ARG A 469 14.74 -1.60 21.86
C ARG A 469 16.15 -1.06 21.98
N GLY A 470 16.32 -0.01 22.77
CA GLY A 470 17.62 0.63 23.00
C GLY A 470 18.00 1.70 21.98
N VAL A 471 17.26 1.87 20.90
CA VAL A 471 17.45 2.98 19.96
C VAL A 471 16.91 4.26 20.59
N THR A 472 17.75 5.29 20.67
CA THR A 472 17.44 6.57 21.31
C THR A 472 17.17 7.67 20.29
N GLU A 473 16.55 8.76 20.73
CA GLU A 473 16.38 9.96 19.88
C GLU A 473 17.74 10.55 19.44
N ALA A 474 18.80 10.38 20.22
CA ALA A 474 20.15 10.80 19.84
C ALA A 474 20.68 9.99 18.66
N ASP A 475 20.42 8.67 18.63
CA ASP A 475 20.83 7.80 17.52
C ASP A 475 20.09 8.20 16.24
N LEU A 476 18.79 8.51 16.33
CA LEU A 476 17.98 8.92 15.18
C LEU A 476 18.36 10.31 14.68
N SER A 477 18.59 11.27 15.57
CA SER A 477 18.96 12.65 15.20
C SER A 477 20.34 12.78 14.56
N ALA A 478 21.20 11.79 14.72
CA ALA A 478 22.50 11.72 14.07
C ALA A 478 22.44 11.28 12.59
N LEU A 479 21.26 10.83 12.12
CA LEU A 479 21.05 10.28 10.78
C LEU A 479 20.25 11.23 9.89
N PRO A 480 20.33 11.09 8.55
CA PRO A 480 19.46 11.83 7.66
C PRO A 480 17.98 11.61 7.99
N GLN A 481 17.22 12.71 8.09
CA GLN A 481 15.80 12.64 8.45
C GLN A 481 14.99 11.76 7.48
N SER A 482 15.32 11.78 6.20
CA SER A 482 14.69 10.95 5.17
C SER A 482 14.89 9.45 5.41
N LEU A 483 16.06 9.03 5.90
CA LEU A 483 16.31 7.65 6.31
C LEU A 483 15.44 7.28 7.52
N VAL A 484 15.40 8.14 8.54
CA VAL A 484 14.56 7.94 9.73
C VAL A 484 13.08 7.90 9.33
N ASP A 485 12.68 8.72 8.37
CA ASP A 485 11.30 8.73 7.87
C ASP A 485 10.90 7.41 7.21
N ARG A 486 11.82 6.75 6.49
CA ARG A 486 11.57 5.47 5.80
C ARG A 486 11.75 4.24 6.69
N PHE A 487 12.68 4.28 7.65
CA PHE A 487 13.06 3.10 8.45
C PHE A 487 12.74 3.21 9.94
N GLY A 488 12.36 4.41 10.43
CA GLY A 488 12.06 4.62 11.85
C GLY A 488 13.24 4.25 12.76
N HIS A 489 12.97 3.47 13.78
CA HIS A 489 13.98 2.99 14.73
C HIS A 489 14.93 1.94 14.15
N GLU A 490 14.68 1.45 12.94
CA GLU A 490 15.62 0.56 12.23
C GLU A 490 16.73 1.34 11.50
N ALA A 491 16.60 2.66 11.33
CA ALA A 491 17.54 3.49 10.58
C ALA A 491 19.02 3.34 11.01
N PRO A 492 19.38 3.25 12.29
CA PRO A 492 20.76 3.01 12.71
C PRO A 492 21.30 1.67 12.20
N LYS A 493 20.45 0.63 12.16
CA LYS A 493 20.81 -0.71 11.67
C LYS A 493 21.07 -0.69 10.17
N VAL A 494 20.30 0.05 9.39
CA VAL A 494 20.51 0.20 7.93
C VAL A 494 21.93 0.66 7.64
N VAL A 495 22.41 1.66 8.38
CA VAL A 495 23.78 2.17 8.21
C VAL A 495 24.83 1.20 8.75
N ALA A 496 24.57 0.58 9.91
CA ALA A 496 25.51 -0.33 10.55
C ALA A 496 25.69 -1.65 9.80
N ALA A 497 24.70 -2.10 9.06
CA ALA A 497 24.74 -3.31 8.25
C ALA A 497 25.44 -3.12 6.89
N ALA A 498 25.63 -1.88 6.46
CA ALA A 498 26.16 -1.57 5.13
C ALA A 498 27.66 -1.90 5.03
N THR A 499 28.01 -2.56 3.92
CA THR A 499 29.39 -2.86 3.51
C THR A 499 29.82 -2.04 2.28
N VAL A 500 28.85 -1.42 1.60
CA VAL A 500 29.09 -0.54 0.45
C VAL A 500 29.98 0.65 0.83
N ALA A 501 30.83 1.08 -0.08
CA ALA A 501 31.67 2.26 0.13
C ALA A 501 30.81 3.51 0.32
N ASP A 502 31.16 4.39 1.27
CA ASP A 502 30.43 5.60 1.61
C ASP A 502 28.92 5.35 1.87
N PRO A 503 28.55 4.59 2.92
CA PRO A 503 27.18 4.17 3.15
C PRO A 503 26.20 5.34 3.33
N LEU A 504 26.65 6.52 3.79
CA LEU A 504 25.85 7.74 3.92
C LEU A 504 25.84 8.60 2.66
N GLY A 505 26.62 8.25 1.65
CA GLY A 505 26.64 8.93 0.36
C GLY A 505 25.29 8.86 -0.34
N ARG A 506 24.90 9.95 -0.98
CA ARG A 506 23.61 10.04 -1.70
C ARG A 506 23.66 9.28 -3.03
N VAL A 507 22.63 8.54 -3.34
CA VAL A 507 22.43 7.90 -4.64
C VAL A 507 22.05 8.96 -5.67
N ALA A 508 22.90 9.19 -6.67
CA ALA A 508 22.68 10.15 -7.75
C ALA A 508 22.21 11.56 -7.28
N GLY A 509 22.55 11.95 -6.04
CA GLY A 509 22.12 13.23 -5.46
C GLY A 509 20.72 13.23 -4.82
N PHE A 510 19.97 12.15 -4.92
CA PHE A 510 18.66 12.02 -4.29
C PHE A 510 18.78 11.92 -2.76
N ASP A 511 17.66 12.15 -2.09
CA ASP A 511 17.56 12.00 -0.64
C ASP A 511 17.33 10.53 -0.23
N VAL A 512 18.19 9.67 -0.79
CA VAL A 512 18.35 8.24 -0.53
C VAL A 512 19.84 7.96 -0.42
N ILE A 513 20.26 7.24 0.61
CA ILE A 513 21.67 6.91 0.84
C ILE A 513 22.02 5.52 0.29
N ARG A 514 23.31 5.29 0.02
CA ARG A 514 23.81 4.03 -0.57
C ARG A 514 23.51 2.81 0.31
N ALA A 515 23.55 2.98 1.64
CA ALA A 515 23.18 1.92 2.58
C ALA A 515 21.74 1.43 2.39
N GLU A 516 20.80 2.27 1.95
CA GLU A 516 19.41 1.84 1.69
C GLU A 516 19.32 0.89 0.49
N PHE A 517 20.17 1.08 -0.53
CA PHE A 517 20.23 0.17 -1.68
C PHE A 517 20.75 -1.21 -1.27
N GLU A 518 21.81 -1.24 -0.48
CA GLU A 518 22.35 -2.51 0.03
C GLU A 518 21.39 -3.19 1.00
N TYR A 519 20.72 -2.42 1.85
CA TYR A 519 19.71 -2.94 2.78
C TYR A 519 18.50 -3.54 2.05
N ALA A 520 18.14 -2.97 0.90
CA ALA A 520 17.09 -3.51 0.04
C ALA A 520 17.40 -4.95 -0.40
N VAL A 521 18.67 -5.25 -0.72
CA VAL A 521 19.14 -6.57 -1.13
C VAL A 521 19.28 -7.52 0.06
N THR A 522 19.93 -7.06 1.13
CA THR A 522 20.33 -7.93 2.25
C THR A 522 19.23 -8.16 3.29
N HIS A 523 18.20 -7.26 3.35
CA HIS A 523 17.18 -7.32 4.37
C HIS A 523 15.75 -7.19 3.86
N GLU A 524 15.53 -6.69 2.64
CA GLU A 524 14.20 -6.43 2.11
C GLU A 524 13.84 -7.27 0.88
N GLY A 525 14.69 -8.22 0.52
CA GLY A 525 14.41 -9.23 -0.50
C GLY A 525 14.48 -8.72 -1.94
N ALA A 526 15.17 -7.61 -2.20
CA ALA A 526 15.37 -7.13 -3.56
C ALA A 526 16.38 -8.02 -4.30
N LEU A 527 16.01 -8.47 -5.51
CA LEU A 527 16.80 -9.36 -6.35
C LEU A 527 17.07 -8.76 -7.73
N THR A 528 16.40 -7.67 -8.08
CA THR A 528 16.56 -6.98 -9.36
C THR A 528 16.77 -5.48 -9.17
N VAL A 529 17.26 -4.81 -10.22
CA VAL A 529 17.34 -3.34 -10.26
C VAL A 529 15.96 -2.71 -9.99
N GLY A 530 14.90 -3.26 -10.62
CA GLY A 530 13.54 -2.78 -10.45
C GLY A 530 13.02 -2.90 -9.01
N ASP A 531 13.41 -3.96 -8.28
CA ASP A 531 13.03 -4.11 -6.86
C ASP A 531 13.57 -2.94 -6.02
N ILE A 532 14.83 -2.55 -6.26
CA ILE A 532 15.49 -1.46 -5.52
C ILE A 532 14.91 -0.10 -5.91
N VAL A 533 14.96 0.24 -7.21
CA VAL A 533 14.67 1.62 -7.65
C VAL A 533 13.17 1.92 -7.75
N ASP A 534 12.35 0.94 -8.11
CA ASP A 534 10.92 1.14 -8.36
C ASP A 534 10.04 0.83 -7.15
N ARG A 535 10.52 -0.01 -6.19
CA ARG A 535 9.71 -0.45 -5.04
C ARG A 535 10.31 -0.11 -3.68
N ARG A 536 11.61 -0.29 -3.45
CA ARG A 536 12.21 0.03 -2.13
C ARG A 536 12.46 1.52 -1.95
N THR A 537 12.87 2.24 -2.99
CA THR A 537 13.25 3.66 -2.91
C THR A 537 12.31 4.61 -3.65
N ARG A 538 11.57 4.12 -4.63
CA ARG A 538 10.62 4.89 -5.47
C ARG A 538 11.30 5.97 -6.33
N ILE A 539 12.61 5.92 -6.51
CA ILE A 539 13.33 6.81 -7.43
C ILE A 539 12.79 6.61 -8.84
N GLY A 540 12.50 5.37 -9.22
CA GLY A 540 12.05 4.97 -10.55
C GLY A 540 10.66 5.49 -11.00
N MET A 541 9.96 6.28 -10.20
CA MET A 541 8.71 6.93 -10.64
C MET A 541 8.93 8.00 -11.72
N ILE A 542 10.16 8.47 -11.90
CA ILE A 542 10.59 9.39 -12.94
C ILE A 542 11.69 8.69 -13.74
N ALA A 543 11.55 8.61 -15.06
CA ALA A 543 12.43 7.82 -15.93
C ALA A 543 13.90 8.30 -15.89
N GLU A 544 14.13 9.62 -15.87
CA GLU A 544 15.46 10.20 -15.78
C GLU A 544 16.12 9.88 -14.43
N ASP A 545 15.34 9.96 -13.34
CA ASP A 545 15.81 9.66 -11.99
C ASP A 545 16.17 8.16 -11.87
N ARG A 546 15.34 7.28 -12.47
CA ARG A 546 15.60 5.84 -12.56
C ARG A 546 16.92 5.57 -13.26
N ALA A 547 17.11 6.16 -14.45
CA ALA A 547 18.34 5.97 -15.22
C ALA A 547 19.59 6.40 -14.43
N ALA A 548 19.50 7.49 -13.66
CA ALA A 548 20.61 7.97 -12.83
C ALA A 548 20.90 7.03 -11.62
N ALA A 549 19.90 6.31 -11.10
CA ALA A 549 20.03 5.44 -9.94
C ALA A 549 20.44 3.99 -10.30
N VAL A 550 20.17 3.52 -11.54
CA VAL A 550 20.47 2.16 -12.02
C VAL A 550 21.91 1.73 -11.77
N PRO A 551 22.96 2.54 -12.03
CA PRO A 551 24.34 2.13 -11.79
C PRO A 551 24.63 1.76 -10.32
N PHE A 552 24.01 2.46 -9.37
CA PHE A 552 24.15 2.19 -7.93
C PHE A 552 23.43 0.90 -7.52
N ALA A 553 22.27 0.61 -8.14
CA ALA A 553 21.56 -0.63 -7.88
C ALA A 553 22.33 -1.84 -8.41
N ARG A 554 22.92 -1.74 -9.60
CA ARG A 554 23.79 -2.79 -10.18
C ARG A 554 25.01 -3.04 -9.32
N GLU A 555 25.71 -1.98 -8.87
CA GLU A 555 26.87 -2.10 -7.97
C GLU A 555 26.54 -2.94 -6.74
N VAL A 556 25.40 -2.69 -6.11
CA VAL A 556 25.00 -3.40 -4.90
C VAL A 556 24.59 -4.84 -5.20
N LEU A 557 23.85 -5.12 -6.27
CA LEU A 557 23.50 -6.48 -6.67
C LEU A 557 24.76 -7.31 -6.97
N GLU A 558 25.72 -6.75 -7.73
CA GLU A 558 26.99 -7.39 -8.03
C GLU A 558 27.83 -7.64 -6.76
N LEU A 559 27.85 -6.69 -5.82
CA LEU A 559 28.53 -6.83 -4.51
C LEU A 559 28.03 -8.05 -3.73
N HIS A 560 26.76 -8.38 -3.87
CA HIS A 560 26.14 -9.54 -3.22
C HIS A 560 25.98 -10.75 -4.13
N GLY A 561 26.67 -10.78 -5.28
CA GLY A 561 26.74 -11.94 -6.19
C GLY A 561 25.44 -12.23 -6.92
N ILE A 562 24.55 -11.26 -7.03
CA ILE A 562 23.30 -11.38 -7.78
C ILE A 562 23.55 -10.96 -9.23
N ALA A 563 23.27 -11.86 -10.17
CA ALA A 563 23.43 -11.59 -11.60
C ALA A 563 22.45 -10.48 -12.04
N VAL A 564 22.96 -9.50 -12.77
CA VAL A 564 22.14 -8.40 -13.31
C VAL A 564 21.96 -8.64 -14.80
N ASP A 565 20.95 -9.42 -15.16
CA ASP A 565 20.56 -9.65 -16.55
C ASP A 565 19.47 -8.64 -16.95
N GLY A 566 19.83 -7.68 -17.80
CA GLY A 566 18.88 -6.69 -18.37
C GLY A 566 18.59 -5.46 -17.50
N ASP A 567 17.69 -4.62 -18.00
CA ASP A 567 17.22 -3.37 -17.36
C ASP A 567 15.86 -3.54 -16.64
N GLU A 568 15.40 -4.74 -16.39
CA GLU A 568 14.15 -5.01 -15.66
C GLU A 568 14.30 -4.97 -14.15
#